data_1e92de1ae1cf21ded051e11622988c97
#
_entry.id   1e92de1ae1cf21ded051e11622988c97
#
_cell.length_a   1.000
_cell.length_b   1.000
_cell.length_c   1.000
_cell.angle_alpha   90.00
_cell.angle_beta   90.00
_cell.angle_gamma   90.00
#
_symmetry.space_group_name_H-M   'P 1'
#
loop_
_entity.id
_entity.type
_entity.pdbx_description
1 polymer ?
#
loop_
_entity_poly.entity_id
_entity_poly.type
_entity_poly.pdbx_seq_one_letter_code
_entity_poly.pdbx_strand_id
1 'polypeptide(L)'
;RDPEMSRGLGDVYKRQVLHDRGLSTAVGDEGGFAPTLKGTEDALESIIEAIKKAGYKPGEGVMIGLDCASSEFYKNDIYDYSIFEGPNGAKRTSTEQVLYLEELIDKYPIDSIEDGMAENDWDGWEMLTAKIGDRCQLVGDDLFVTNVEYLKKGIELGCANSILIKVNQIGTLTETLDAIEMAQRAGYTTVTSHRSGETEDATIADIALSL
;
A
#
# COMPACT_ATOMS: atom_id res chain seq x y z
N ARG A 1 -17.42 18.04 -18.53
CA ARG A 1 -16.03 17.92 -18.07
C ARG A 1 -15.58 16.53 -18.47
N ASP A 2 -14.46 16.44 -19.17
CA ASP A 2 -13.88 15.16 -19.53
C ASP A 2 -13.45 14.43 -18.25
N PRO A 3 -14.00 13.25 -17.92
CA PRO A 3 -13.63 12.50 -16.73
C PRO A 3 -12.13 12.18 -16.67
N GLU A 4 -11.46 12.13 -17.82
CA GLU A 4 -10.02 11.89 -17.90
C GLU A 4 -9.18 13.05 -17.36
N MET A 5 -9.67 14.28 -17.45
CA MET A 5 -8.97 15.45 -16.89
C MET A 5 -9.07 15.55 -15.36
N SER A 6 -10.00 14.84 -14.72
CA SER A 6 -10.13 14.83 -13.25
C SER A 6 -9.21 13.84 -12.54
N ARG A 7 -8.61 12.90 -13.28
CA ARG A 7 -7.78 11.80 -12.74
C ARG A 7 -6.29 12.11 -12.67
N GLY A 8 -5.89 13.31 -13.02
CA GLY A 8 -4.50 13.75 -12.99
C GLY A 8 -3.62 13.18 -14.12
N LEU A 9 -2.51 13.84 -14.37
CA LEU A 9 -1.57 13.50 -15.44
C LEU A 9 -1.01 12.07 -15.33
N GLY A 10 -0.86 11.55 -14.11
CA GLY A 10 -0.33 10.19 -13.88
C GLY A 10 -1.17 9.09 -14.56
N ASP A 11 -2.49 9.20 -14.52
CA ASP A 11 -3.38 8.19 -15.12
C ASP A 11 -3.36 8.24 -16.64
N VAL A 12 -3.26 9.42 -17.23
CA VAL A 12 -3.15 9.58 -18.70
C VAL A 12 -1.91 8.84 -19.20
N TYR A 13 -0.76 9.03 -18.58
CA TYR A 13 0.49 8.41 -19.01
C TYR A 13 0.55 6.92 -18.66
N LYS A 14 0.01 6.49 -17.53
CA LYS A 14 -0.13 5.05 -17.22
C LYS A 14 -1.00 4.34 -18.27
N ARG A 15 -2.15 4.92 -18.64
CA ARG A 15 -2.99 4.40 -19.71
C ARG A 15 -2.23 4.26 -21.01
N GLN A 16 -1.46 5.27 -21.41
CA GLN A 16 -0.68 5.25 -22.64
C GLN A 16 0.39 4.15 -22.62
N VAL A 17 1.14 4.00 -21.52
CA VAL A 17 2.13 2.94 -21.36
C VAL A 17 1.51 1.56 -21.50
N LEU A 18 0.39 1.31 -20.83
CA LEU A 18 -0.32 0.03 -20.89
C LEU A 18 -0.87 -0.23 -22.29
N HIS A 19 -1.49 0.78 -22.93
CA HIS A 19 -2.01 0.69 -24.30
C HIS A 19 -0.92 0.36 -25.31
N ASP A 20 0.23 1.06 -25.25
CA ASP A 20 1.36 0.85 -26.16
C ASP A 20 1.95 -0.57 -26.03
N ARG A 21 1.80 -1.18 -24.85
CA ARG A 21 2.20 -2.57 -24.56
C ARG A 21 1.11 -3.59 -24.93
N GLY A 22 -0.05 -3.15 -25.43
CA GLY A 22 -1.19 -4.01 -25.74
C GLY A 22 -1.87 -4.61 -24.52
N LEU A 23 -1.72 -3.98 -23.33
CA LEU A 23 -2.30 -4.42 -22.08
C LEU A 23 -3.67 -3.78 -21.84
N SER A 24 -4.48 -4.41 -20.98
CA SER A 24 -5.78 -3.87 -20.58
C SER A 24 -5.62 -2.52 -19.88
N THR A 25 -6.49 -1.58 -20.23
CA THR A 25 -6.66 -0.31 -19.52
C THR A 25 -8.01 -0.25 -18.79
N ALA A 26 -8.61 -1.41 -18.53
CA ALA A 26 -9.80 -1.52 -17.68
C ALA A 26 -9.44 -1.13 -16.25
N VAL A 27 -10.41 -0.49 -15.58
CA VAL A 27 -10.27 0.02 -14.22
C VAL A 27 -10.84 -1.02 -13.25
N GLY A 28 -10.10 -1.31 -12.19
CA GLY A 28 -10.54 -2.15 -11.07
C GLY A 28 -11.41 -1.37 -10.07
N ASP A 29 -11.83 -2.04 -9.02
CA ASP A 29 -12.77 -1.51 -8.02
C ASP A 29 -12.20 -0.29 -7.25
N GLU A 30 -10.88 -0.24 -7.06
CA GLU A 30 -10.18 0.87 -6.43
C GLU A 30 -9.91 2.07 -7.38
N GLY A 31 -10.41 2.00 -8.63
CA GLY A 31 -10.29 3.09 -9.61
C GLY A 31 -8.97 3.14 -10.38
N GLY A 32 -8.00 2.28 -10.08
CA GLY A 32 -6.74 2.11 -10.81
C GLY A 32 -6.86 1.13 -11.98
N PHE A 33 -5.87 1.12 -12.87
CA PHE A 33 -5.79 0.12 -13.95
C PHE A 33 -5.44 -1.26 -13.39
N ALA A 34 -6.12 -2.29 -13.93
CA ALA A 34 -5.93 -3.69 -13.54
C ALA A 34 -5.46 -4.54 -14.74
N PRO A 35 -4.28 -4.28 -15.31
CA PRO A 35 -3.71 -5.09 -16.38
C PRO A 35 -3.14 -6.41 -15.86
N THR A 36 -3.08 -7.42 -16.73
CA THR A 36 -2.30 -8.63 -16.43
C THR A 36 -0.83 -8.35 -16.70
N LEU A 37 -0.06 -8.18 -15.66
CA LEU A 37 1.39 -7.94 -15.68
C LEU A 37 2.16 -9.23 -15.35
N LYS A 38 3.47 -9.22 -15.58
CA LYS A 38 4.33 -10.39 -15.34
C LYS A 38 4.77 -10.55 -13.87
N GLY A 39 4.42 -9.61 -13.03
CA GLY A 39 4.76 -9.57 -11.60
C GLY A 39 5.01 -8.15 -11.12
N THR A 40 5.44 -8.04 -9.87
CA THR A 40 5.63 -6.76 -9.17
C THR A 40 6.58 -5.82 -9.89
N GLU A 41 7.74 -6.30 -10.34
CA GLU A 41 8.72 -5.45 -11.02
C GLU A 41 8.20 -4.92 -12.36
N ASP A 42 7.44 -5.71 -13.11
CA ASP A 42 6.82 -5.26 -14.36
C ASP A 42 5.77 -4.13 -14.11
N ALA A 43 5.10 -4.18 -12.98
CA ALA A 43 4.22 -3.10 -12.53
C ALA A 43 5.00 -1.83 -12.20
N LEU A 44 6.06 -1.96 -11.39
CA LEU A 44 6.92 -0.84 -10.99
C LEU A 44 7.59 -0.17 -12.19
N GLU A 45 8.14 -0.94 -13.12
CA GLU A 45 8.75 -0.41 -14.36
C GLU A 45 7.72 0.34 -15.22
N SER A 46 6.49 -0.15 -15.30
CA SER A 46 5.41 0.53 -16.03
C SER A 46 5.06 1.88 -15.40
N ILE A 47 5.04 1.95 -14.06
CA ILE A 47 4.80 3.19 -13.31
C ILE A 47 5.98 4.16 -13.52
N ILE A 48 7.21 3.69 -13.41
CA ILE A 48 8.42 4.49 -13.63
C ILE A 48 8.43 5.08 -15.05
N GLU A 49 8.07 4.29 -16.06
CA GLU A 49 7.95 4.78 -17.45
C GLU A 49 6.90 5.89 -17.56
N ALA A 50 5.73 5.70 -16.93
CA ALA A 50 4.67 6.69 -16.94
C ALA A 50 5.08 7.99 -16.23
N ILE A 51 5.78 7.92 -15.10
CA ILE A 51 6.32 9.08 -14.39
C ILE A 51 7.29 9.87 -15.29
N LYS A 52 8.21 9.18 -15.96
CA LYS A 52 9.16 9.79 -16.90
C LYS A 52 8.46 10.44 -18.10
N LYS A 53 7.47 9.76 -18.70
CA LYS A 53 6.66 10.30 -19.79
C LYS A 53 5.86 11.55 -19.38
N ALA A 54 5.43 11.62 -18.11
CA ALA A 54 4.77 12.78 -17.54
C ALA A 54 5.72 13.98 -17.29
N GLY A 55 7.03 13.81 -17.53
CA GLY A 55 8.03 14.86 -17.34
C GLY A 55 8.55 14.98 -15.90
N TYR A 56 8.24 14.02 -15.03
CA TYR A 56 8.73 13.99 -13.65
C TYR A 56 9.94 13.06 -13.53
N LYS A 57 10.72 13.28 -12.48
CA LYS A 57 11.86 12.43 -12.13
C LYS A 57 11.45 11.50 -10.99
N PRO A 58 11.45 10.17 -11.20
CA PRO A 58 11.20 9.23 -10.12
C PRO A 58 12.20 9.41 -8.97
N GLY A 59 11.71 9.43 -7.74
CA GLY A 59 12.53 9.62 -6.54
C GLY A 59 12.85 11.07 -6.16
N GLU A 60 12.50 12.07 -7.00
CA GLU A 60 12.69 13.51 -6.65
C GLU A 60 11.36 14.28 -6.64
N GLY A 61 10.52 14.07 -7.61
CA GLY A 61 9.23 14.76 -7.72
C GLY A 61 8.04 13.86 -7.44
N VAL A 62 8.22 12.55 -7.65
CA VAL A 62 7.19 11.53 -7.44
C VAL A 62 7.84 10.29 -6.84
N MET A 63 7.28 9.82 -5.72
CA MET A 63 7.60 8.56 -5.08
C MET A 63 6.52 7.52 -5.38
N ILE A 64 6.79 6.26 -5.11
CA ILE A 64 5.84 5.15 -5.26
C ILE A 64 5.37 4.70 -3.87
N GLY A 65 4.06 4.55 -3.71
CA GLY A 65 3.46 3.81 -2.62
C GLY A 65 3.00 2.44 -3.12
N LEU A 66 3.27 1.41 -2.36
CA LEU A 66 2.76 0.06 -2.61
C LEU A 66 1.66 -0.27 -1.60
N ASP A 67 0.62 -0.95 -2.06
CA ASP A 67 -0.22 -1.80 -1.24
C ASP A 67 0.00 -3.24 -1.71
N CYS A 68 0.60 -4.06 -0.84
CA CYS A 68 0.92 -5.44 -1.17
C CYS A 68 -0.26 -6.38 -0.94
N ALA A 69 -1.20 -6.02 -0.07
CA ALA A 69 -2.32 -6.86 0.36
C ALA A 69 -1.86 -8.31 0.66
N SER A 70 -0.78 -8.45 1.44
CA SER A 70 -0.02 -9.71 1.53
C SER A 70 -0.80 -10.87 2.15
N SER A 71 -1.87 -10.58 2.90
CA SER A 71 -2.77 -11.60 3.44
C SER A 71 -3.44 -12.44 2.35
N GLU A 72 -3.66 -11.89 1.14
CA GLU A 72 -4.31 -12.55 0.01
C GLU A 72 -3.49 -13.73 -0.56
N PHE A 73 -2.18 -13.69 -0.42
CA PHE A 73 -1.28 -14.72 -0.95
C PHE A 73 -0.39 -15.39 0.11
N TYR A 74 -0.67 -15.15 1.39
CA TYR A 74 0.00 -15.82 2.50
C TYR A 74 -0.78 -17.06 2.96
N LYS A 75 -0.15 -18.21 2.87
CA LYS A 75 -0.76 -19.47 3.29
C LYS A 75 0.29 -20.47 3.75
N ASN A 76 0.03 -21.13 4.89
CA ASN A 76 0.94 -22.13 5.48
C ASN A 76 2.38 -21.56 5.66
N ASP A 77 2.47 -20.36 6.20
CA ASP A 77 3.72 -19.64 6.47
C ASP A 77 4.56 -19.34 5.20
N ILE A 78 3.90 -19.28 4.03
CA ILE A 78 4.53 -18.99 2.74
C ILE A 78 3.74 -17.90 2.01
N TYR A 79 4.46 -16.91 1.49
CA TYR A 79 4.00 -15.91 0.52
C TYR A 79 4.14 -16.50 -0.88
N ASP A 80 3.02 -16.88 -1.50
CA ASP A 80 2.98 -17.59 -2.78
C ASP A 80 2.67 -16.64 -3.95
N TYR A 81 3.71 -16.16 -4.61
CA TYR A 81 3.60 -15.27 -5.77
C TYR A 81 3.12 -15.97 -7.05
N SER A 82 2.97 -17.30 -7.04
CA SER A 82 2.49 -18.04 -8.22
C SER A 82 1.08 -17.63 -8.66
N ILE A 83 0.28 -17.04 -7.77
CA ILE A 83 -1.05 -16.51 -8.10
C ILE A 83 -0.99 -15.31 -9.05
N PHE A 84 0.12 -14.57 -9.08
CA PHE A 84 0.33 -13.39 -9.94
C PHE A 84 1.31 -13.69 -11.08
N GLU A 85 2.38 -14.44 -10.79
CA GLU A 85 3.52 -14.67 -11.67
C GLU A 85 3.43 -15.98 -12.45
N GLY A 86 2.33 -16.74 -12.24
CA GLY A 86 2.12 -18.05 -12.85
C GLY A 86 2.85 -19.18 -12.13
N PRO A 87 2.82 -20.41 -12.67
CA PRO A 87 3.23 -21.63 -11.95
C PRO A 87 4.68 -21.64 -11.40
N ASN A 88 5.53 -20.81 -11.95
CA ASN A 88 6.94 -20.67 -11.54
C ASN A 88 7.17 -19.45 -10.63
N GLY A 89 6.11 -18.76 -10.19
CA GLY A 89 6.19 -17.63 -9.27
C GLY A 89 6.91 -17.99 -7.98
N ALA A 90 7.61 -17.03 -7.42
CA ALA A 90 8.40 -17.24 -6.21
C ALA A 90 7.51 -17.62 -5.01
N LYS A 91 8.06 -18.45 -4.13
CA LYS A 91 7.47 -18.77 -2.83
C LYS A 91 8.46 -18.34 -1.76
N ARG A 92 8.03 -17.50 -0.84
CA ARG A 92 8.91 -16.86 0.15
C ARG A 92 8.41 -17.17 1.56
N THR A 93 9.33 -17.51 2.44
CA THR A 93 9.12 -17.43 3.89
C THR A 93 9.03 -15.97 4.34
N SER A 94 8.62 -15.70 5.58
CA SER A 94 8.55 -14.33 6.12
C SER A 94 9.90 -13.61 6.00
N THR A 95 11.00 -14.28 6.30
CA THR A 95 12.36 -13.71 6.16
C THR A 95 12.68 -13.37 4.71
N GLU A 96 12.36 -14.24 3.76
CA GLU A 96 12.60 -14.00 2.33
C GLU A 96 11.69 -12.89 1.78
N GLN A 97 10.47 -12.75 2.30
CA GLN A 97 9.57 -11.66 1.97
C GLN A 97 10.13 -10.31 2.44
N VAL A 98 10.64 -10.24 3.68
CA VAL A 98 11.30 -9.03 4.20
C VAL A 98 12.48 -8.62 3.33
N LEU A 99 13.35 -9.58 2.96
CA LEU A 99 14.51 -9.30 2.10
C LEU A 99 14.08 -8.85 0.69
N TYR A 100 13.01 -9.42 0.16
CA TYR A 100 12.47 -9.01 -1.13
C TYR A 100 11.91 -7.58 -1.11
N LEU A 101 11.19 -7.19 -0.05
CA LEU A 101 10.68 -5.82 0.09
C LEU A 101 11.83 -4.82 0.28
N GLU A 102 12.91 -5.20 1.01
CA GLU A 102 14.12 -4.40 1.09
C GLU A 102 14.76 -4.20 -0.28
N GLU A 103 14.90 -5.27 -1.08
CA GLU A 103 15.44 -5.18 -2.46
C GLU A 103 14.61 -4.23 -3.33
N LEU A 104 13.28 -4.25 -3.18
CA LEU A 104 12.41 -3.36 -3.94
C LEU A 104 12.62 -1.89 -3.58
N ILE A 105 12.74 -1.53 -2.29
CA ILE A 105 13.00 -0.13 -1.90
C ILE A 105 14.41 0.33 -2.25
N ASP A 106 15.39 -0.58 -2.33
CA ASP A 106 16.73 -0.25 -2.77
C ASP A 106 16.80 0.01 -4.29
N LYS A 107 15.92 -0.65 -5.06
CA LYS A 107 15.88 -0.58 -6.52
C LYS A 107 14.96 0.51 -7.06
N TYR A 108 13.86 0.76 -6.39
CA TYR A 108 12.80 1.67 -6.82
C TYR A 108 12.55 2.78 -5.80
N PRO A 109 12.08 3.96 -6.21
CA PRO A 109 11.79 5.07 -5.30
C PRO A 109 10.48 4.83 -4.54
N ILE A 110 10.45 3.80 -3.72
CA ILE A 110 9.31 3.42 -2.88
C ILE A 110 9.49 4.09 -1.52
N ASP A 111 8.48 4.86 -1.10
CA ASP A 111 8.47 5.65 0.13
C ASP A 111 7.48 5.10 1.16
N SER A 112 6.51 4.30 0.70
CA SER A 112 5.48 3.71 1.55
C SER A 112 5.12 2.30 1.09
N ILE A 113 4.96 1.37 2.04
CA ILE A 113 4.47 0.00 1.81
C ILE A 113 3.31 -0.27 2.77
N GLU A 114 2.13 -0.50 2.23
CA GLU A 114 0.95 -0.95 2.95
C GLU A 114 0.87 -2.47 2.88
N ASP A 115 0.55 -3.10 4.03
CA ASP A 115 0.39 -4.53 4.20
C ASP A 115 1.48 -5.39 3.53
N GLY A 116 2.74 -5.00 3.75
CA GLY A 116 3.91 -5.70 3.22
C GLY A 116 4.06 -7.13 3.75
N MET A 117 3.48 -7.41 4.92
CA MET A 117 3.36 -8.74 5.52
C MET A 117 1.88 -9.05 5.78
N ALA A 118 1.55 -10.33 5.95
CA ALA A 118 0.19 -10.76 6.26
C ALA A 118 -0.28 -10.30 7.65
N GLU A 119 -1.57 -10.11 7.83
CA GLU A 119 -2.21 -9.61 9.07
C GLU A 119 -1.93 -10.45 10.32
N ASN A 120 -1.61 -11.74 10.14
CA ASN A 120 -1.32 -12.68 11.21
C ASN A 120 0.17 -13.05 11.34
N ASP A 121 1.03 -12.53 10.47
CA ASP A 121 2.49 -12.74 10.50
C ASP A 121 3.19 -11.63 11.31
N TRP A 122 2.92 -11.58 12.62
CA TRP A 122 3.44 -10.55 13.52
C TRP A 122 4.97 -10.58 13.61
N ASP A 123 5.58 -11.76 13.61
CA ASP A 123 7.05 -11.91 13.61
C ASP A 123 7.65 -11.35 12.31
N GLY A 124 6.98 -11.57 11.18
CA GLY A 124 7.35 -10.97 9.89
C GLY A 124 7.25 -9.44 9.90
N TRP A 125 6.19 -8.90 10.50
CA TRP A 125 6.02 -7.45 10.65
C TRP A 125 7.10 -6.81 11.55
N GLU A 126 7.45 -7.45 12.68
CA GLU A 126 8.56 -7.01 13.54
C GLU A 126 9.88 -6.99 12.75
N MET A 127 10.18 -8.08 12.02
CA MET A 127 11.38 -8.17 11.18
C MET A 127 11.40 -7.10 10.08
N LEU A 128 10.26 -6.87 9.38
CA LEU A 128 10.16 -5.86 8.34
C LEU A 128 10.41 -4.46 8.90
N THR A 129 9.78 -4.15 10.03
CA THR A 129 9.91 -2.84 10.67
C THR A 129 11.34 -2.59 11.13
N ALA A 130 11.97 -3.57 11.77
CA ALA A 130 13.36 -3.48 12.17
C ALA A 130 14.33 -3.31 10.98
N LYS A 131 13.96 -3.85 9.82
CA LYS A 131 14.81 -3.87 8.63
C LYS A 131 14.75 -2.58 7.81
N ILE A 132 13.55 -2.03 7.58
CA ILE A 132 13.35 -0.91 6.67
C ILE A 132 12.49 0.23 7.22
N GLY A 133 12.00 0.13 8.46
CA GLY A 133 11.08 1.12 9.03
C GLY A 133 11.69 2.51 9.24
N ASP A 134 13.01 2.64 9.23
CA ASP A 134 13.72 3.92 9.26
C ASP A 134 13.83 4.61 7.88
N ARG A 135 13.52 3.87 6.81
CA ARG A 135 13.66 4.31 5.41
C ARG A 135 12.34 4.34 4.65
N CYS A 136 11.31 3.69 5.16
CA CYS A 136 10.04 3.50 4.48
C CYS A 136 8.87 3.61 5.46
N GLN A 137 7.79 4.27 5.06
CA GLN A 137 6.54 4.22 5.78
C GLN A 137 5.94 2.82 5.64
N LEU A 138 5.68 2.14 6.75
CA LEU A 138 5.09 0.82 6.81
C LEU A 138 3.68 0.93 7.38
N VAL A 139 2.69 0.81 6.52
CA VAL A 139 1.27 1.04 6.85
C VAL A 139 0.59 -0.29 7.13
N GLY A 140 -0.04 -0.40 8.29
CA GLY A 140 -0.92 -1.53 8.60
C GLY A 140 -2.37 -1.18 8.31
N ASP A 141 -2.97 -1.81 7.30
CA ASP A 141 -4.42 -1.80 7.04
C ASP A 141 -5.05 -3.06 7.65
N ASP A 142 -4.89 -4.20 7.03
CA ASP A 142 -5.40 -5.49 7.54
C ASP A 142 -4.79 -5.85 8.91
N LEU A 143 -3.54 -5.45 9.14
CA LEU A 143 -2.87 -5.66 10.42
C LEU A 143 -3.61 -5.02 11.59
N PHE A 144 -4.14 -3.81 11.41
CA PHE A 144 -4.71 -3.00 12.50
C PHE A 144 -6.23 -2.82 12.41
N VAL A 145 -6.81 -2.89 11.23
CA VAL A 145 -8.24 -2.72 10.93
C VAL A 145 -8.88 -1.52 11.65
N THR A 146 -8.12 -0.42 11.79
CA THR A 146 -8.50 0.80 12.55
C THR A 146 -8.85 0.50 14.02
N ASN A 147 -8.35 -0.59 14.60
CA ASN A 147 -8.70 -1.09 15.92
C ASN A 147 -7.60 -0.82 16.95
N VAL A 148 -7.93 -0.15 18.06
CA VAL A 148 -6.98 0.22 19.12
C VAL A 148 -6.29 -0.98 19.79
N GLU A 149 -6.94 -2.14 19.88
CA GLU A 149 -6.34 -3.32 20.50
C GLU A 149 -5.25 -3.92 19.61
N TYR A 150 -5.49 -4.00 18.29
CA TYR A 150 -4.48 -4.46 17.33
C TYR A 150 -3.34 -3.43 17.20
N LEU A 151 -3.68 -2.12 17.15
CA LEU A 151 -2.67 -1.06 17.11
C LEU A 151 -1.77 -1.11 18.36
N LYS A 152 -2.36 -1.25 19.54
CA LYS A 152 -1.60 -1.41 20.80
C LYS A 152 -0.65 -2.58 20.73
N LYS A 153 -1.12 -3.74 20.26
CA LYS A 153 -0.27 -4.93 20.08
C LYS A 153 0.89 -4.64 19.13
N GLY A 154 0.63 -3.98 18.00
CA GLY A 154 1.68 -3.62 17.03
C GLY A 154 2.72 -2.68 17.62
N ILE A 155 2.27 -1.67 18.38
CA ILE A 155 3.17 -0.75 19.09
C ILE A 155 4.06 -1.51 20.10
N GLU A 156 3.48 -2.42 20.90
CA GLU A 156 4.20 -3.21 21.87
C GLU A 156 5.23 -4.15 21.24
N LEU A 157 4.94 -4.69 20.05
CA LEU A 157 5.83 -5.57 19.29
C LEU A 157 6.79 -4.83 18.36
N GLY A 158 6.63 -3.53 18.17
CA GLY A 158 7.44 -2.75 17.21
C GLY A 158 7.13 -3.07 15.75
N CYS A 159 5.85 -3.35 15.42
CA CYS A 159 5.37 -3.68 14.10
C CYS A 159 4.79 -2.46 13.40
N ALA A 160 5.19 -2.19 12.15
CA ALA A 160 4.79 -1.02 11.36
C ALA A 160 5.28 0.32 11.96
N ASN A 161 4.98 1.43 11.30
CA ASN A 161 5.20 2.80 11.78
C ASN A 161 4.08 3.75 11.33
N SER A 162 3.04 3.19 10.73
CA SER A 162 1.85 3.90 10.26
C SER A 162 0.64 2.98 10.34
N ILE A 163 -0.54 3.59 10.46
CA ILE A 163 -1.82 2.88 10.42
C ILE A 163 -2.72 3.47 9.33
N LEU A 164 -3.42 2.62 8.58
CA LEU A 164 -4.49 3.05 7.70
C LEU A 164 -5.78 3.25 8.51
N ILE A 165 -6.41 4.40 8.33
CA ILE A 165 -7.62 4.79 9.04
C ILE A 165 -8.80 4.72 8.08
N LYS A 166 -9.73 3.80 8.36
CA LYS A 166 -11.00 3.62 7.66
C LYS A 166 -12.14 3.85 8.65
N VAL A 167 -12.78 5.03 8.59
CA VAL A 167 -13.76 5.49 9.59
C VAL A 167 -14.91 4.49 9.81
N ASN A 168 -15.36 3.83 8.74
CA ASN A 168 -16.46 2.86 8.81
C ASN A 168 -16.01 1.42 9.07
N GLN A 169 -14.73 1.16 9.30
CA GLN A 169 -14.21 -0.20 9.57
C GLN A 169 -14.37 -0.55 11.06
N ILE A 170 -13.92 0.34 11.94
CA ILE A 170 -14.12 0.16 13.39
C ILE A 170 -15.56 0.46 13.80
N GLY A 171 -16.26 1.39 13.16
CA GLY A 171 -17.68 1.56 13.25
C GLY A 171 -18.16 2.91 13.81
N THR A 172 -17.39 3.60 14.63
CA THR A 172 -17.75 4.93 15.16
C THR A 172 -16.62 5.93 14.97
N LEU A 173 -16.99 7.22 14.86
CA LEU A 173 -16.00 8.30 14.78
C LEU A 173 -15.15 8.38 16.06
N THR A 174 -15.74 8.11 17.22
CA THR A 174 -15.00 8.12 18.49
C THR A 174 -13.89 7.08 18.49
N GLU A 175 -14.18 5.83 18.15
CA GLU A 175 -13.18 4.77 18.08
C GLU A 175 -12.10 5.07 17.01
N THR A 176 -12.50 5.69 15.90
CA THR A 176 -11.56 6.15 14.85
C THR A 176 -10.59 7.19 15.43
N LEU A 177 -11.09 8.19 16.14
CA LEU A 177 -10.27 9.23 16.76
C LEU A 177 -9.37 8.66 17.87
N ASP A 178 -9.85 7.71 18.65
CA ASP A 178 -9.06 7.01 19.67
C ASP A 178 -7.87 6.25 19.02
N ALA A 179 -8.10 5.61 17.88
CA ALA A 179 -7.02 4.93 17.13
C ALA A 179 -5.99 5.93 16.60
N ILE A 180 -6.42 7.06 16.05
CA ILE A 180 -5.54 8.12 15.56
C ILE A 180 -4.71 8.70 16.71
N GLU A 181 -5.34 9.04 17.83
CA GLU A 181 -4.66 9.60 19.01
C GLU A 181 -3.61 8.61 19.55
N MET A 182 -3.95 7.33 19.63
CA MET A 182 -3.03 6.27 20.05
C MET A 182 -1.83 6.18 19.13
N ALA A 183 -2.04 6.16 17.80
CA ALA A 183 -1.00 6.13 16.79
C ALA A 183 -0.02 7.31 16.95
N GLN A 184 -0.55 8.53 17.01
CA GLN A 184 0.24 9.75 17.14
C GLN A 184 1.07 9.77 18.44
N ARG A 185 0.48 9.35 19.56
CA ARG A 185 1.21 9.24 20.85
C ARG A 185 2.35 8.24 20.82
N ALA A 186 2.24 7.21 19.97
CA ALA A 186 3.29 6.21 19.76
C ALA A 186 4.32 6.62 18.70
N GLY A 187 4.15 7.78 18.05
CA GLY A 187 5.02 8.24 16.96
C GLY A 187 4.72 7.61 15.59
N TYR A 188 3.57 6.94 15.45
CA TYR A 188 3.09 6.43 14.17
C TYR A 188 2.45 7.55 13.36
N THR A 189 2.57 7.46 12.04
CA THR A 189 1.77 8.28 11.13
C THR A 189 0.41 7.64 10.88
N THR A 190 -0.53 8.44 10.36
CA THR A 190 -1.87 7.98 10.00
C THR A 190 -2.14 8.29 8.53
N VAL A 191 -2.69 7.32 7.82
CA VAL A 191 -3.14 7.48 6.42
C VAL A 191 -4.65 7.34 6.43
N THR A 192 -5.37 8.44 6.15
CA THR A 192 -6.83 8.41 6.08
C THR A 192 -7.27 7.93 4.70
N SER A 193 -8.06 6.85 4.70
CA SER A 193 -8.45 6.15 3.47
C SER A 193 -9.95 6.20 3.22
N HIS A 194 -10.29 6.17 1.94
CA HIS A 194 -11.63 5.84 1.46
C HIS A 194 -11.93 4.33 1.57
N ARG A 195 -13.14 3.94 1.16
CA ARG A 195 -13.54 2.55 0.89
C ARG A 195 -14.02 2.43 -0.53
N SER A 196 -13.88 1.24 -1.16
CA SER A 196 -14.49 0.96 -2.47
C SER A 196 -15.99 1.21 -2.42
N GLY A 197 -16.53 1.95 -3.39
CA GLY A 197 -17.96 2.29 -3.45
C GLY A 197 -18.40 3.41 -2.49
N GLU A 198 -17.50 4.21 -1.95
CA GLU A 198 -17.85 5.40 -1.17
C GLU A 198 -18.64 6.44 -1.97
N THR A 199 -19.36 7.28 -1.24
CA THR A 199 -20.17 8.39 -1.76
C THR A 199 -19.32 9.67 -1.93
N GLU A 200 -19.98 10.79 -2.28
CA GLU A 200 -19.36 12.12 -2.36
C GLU A 200 -19.14 12.79 -0.98
N ASP A 201 -19.36 12.07 0.13
CA ASP A 201 -19.15 12.59 1.49
C ASP A 201 -17.66 12.92 1.71
N ALA A 202 -17.39 14.11 2.27
CA ALA A 202 -16.04 14.66 2.43
C ALA A 202 -15.50 14.54 3.87
N THR A 203 -16.19 13.86 4.78
CA THR A 203 -15.80 13.77 6.20
C THR A 203 -14.38 13.27 6.39
N ILE A 204 -13.91 12.31 5.55
CA ILE A 204 -12.52 11.81 5.63
C ILE A 204 -11.49 12.89 5.35
N ALA A 205 -11.78 13.86 4.47
CA ALA A 205 -10.88 14.97 4.19
C ALA A 205 -10.77 15.92 5.39
N ASP A 206 -11.88 16.17 6.08
CA ASP A 206 -11.88 17.00 7.29
C ASP A 206 -11.09 16.33 8.42
N ILE A 207 -11.24 15.00 8.60
CA ILE A 207 -10.48 14.21 9.57
C ILE A 207 -8.98 14.28 9.24
N ALA A 208 -8.60 14.08 7.98
CA ALA A 208 -7.19 14.09 7.55
C ALA A 208 -6.51 15.46 7.75
N LEU A 209 -7.27 16.55 7.73
CA LEU A 209 -6.74 17.91 7.89
C LEU A 209 -6.77 18.42 9.35
N SER A 210 -7.60 17.82 10.20
CA SER A 210 -7.81 18.31 11.58
C SER A 210 -6.95 17.58 12.61
N LEU A 211 -6.20 16.59 12.22
CA LEU A 211 -5.38 15.71 13.04
C LEU A 211 -3.97 15.62 12.49
#